data_525da16499431a9f5a73dde83648d734
#
_entry.id   525da16499431a9f5a73dde83648d734
#
_cell.length_a   1.000
_cell.length_b   1.000
_cell.length_c   1.000
_cell.angle_alpha   90.00
_cell.angle_beta   90.00
_cell.angle_gamma   90.00
#
_symmetry.space_group_name_H-M   'P 1'
#
loop_
_entity.id
_entity.type
_entity.pdbx_description
1 polymer ?
#
loop_
_entity_poly.entity_id
_entity_poly.type
_entity_poly.pdbx_seq_one_letter_code
_entity_poly.pdbx_strand_id
1 'polypeptide(L)'
;GVIIPRRDIVEKSAMMKVSTCMNPMDTALGVFGCMLGYTRISDEMKDTELVNLITRLSEQEAMPMVADPGVIDPEAFLHEVLGERYPNPFLQDSPQRTATDTSRKIAPRFGTTLYAYYNSMLPAHRATKLIYIPLVLAGWLRYLEGVDDNGSEFTLSPDSNIEHVRALMGNPKLGDDVSEAQLYPLLANRYYFGVNLFEIGVGETVVRMFGEMNRGPHAVRETLQKYCGEEQEQEWIF
;
A
#
# COMPACT_ATOMS: atom_id res chain seq x y z
N GLY A 1 -27.47 -25.37 -17.28
CA GLY A 1 -26.08 -25.85 -17.22
C GLY A 1 -25.27 -24.93 -16.34
N VAL A 2 -24.48 -25.46 -15.42
CA VAL A 2 -23.54 -24.67 -14.61
C VAL A 2 -22.39 -24.28 -15.55
N ILE A 3 -22.20 -22.99 -15.82
CA ILE A 3 -21.03 -22.51 -16.55
C ILE A 3 -19.85 -22.56 -15.58
N ILE A 4 -18.93 -23.48 -15.78
CA ILE A 4 -17.66 -23.50 -15.04
C ILE A 4 -16.71 -22.59 -15.78
N PRO A 5 -16.27 -21.46 -15.19
CA PRO A 5 -15.34 -20.55 -15.83
C PRO A 5 -14.00 -21.26 -16.05
N ARG A 6 -13.32 -20.92 -17.15
CA ARG A 6 -11.97 -21.42 -17.44
C ARG A 6 -11.02 -21.02 -16.31
N ARG A 7 -10.05 -21.87 -16.00
CA ARG A 7 -9.08 -21.66 -14.91
C ARG A 7 -8.33 -20.34 -15.04
N ASP A 8 -7.92 -19.97 -16.25
CA ASP A 8 -7.22 -18.71 -16.54
C ASP A 8 -8.08 -17.47 -16.22
N ILE A 9 -9.40 -17.53 -16.45
CA ILE A 9 -10.34 -16.46 -16.09
C ILE A 9 -10.44 -16.33 -14.56
N VAL A 10 -10.52 -17.44 -13.84
CA VAL A 10 -10.58 -17.44 -12.37
C VAL A 10 -9.30 -16.86 -11.78
N GLU A 11 -8.13 -17.29 -12.29
CA GLU A 11 -6.83 -16.81 -11.85
C GLU A 11 -6.66 -15.31 -12.13
N LYS A 12 -7.04 -14.82 -13.31
CA LYS A 12 -6.99 -13.38 -13.64
C LYS A 12 -7.98 -12.56 -12.79
N SER A 13 -9.20 -13.08 -12.56
CA SER A 13 -10.17 -12.40 -11.70
C SER A 13 -9.68 -12.28 -10.25
N ALA A 14 -9.04 -13.32 -9.73
CA ALA A 14 -8.40 -13.28 -8.42
C ALA A 14 -7.24 -12.29 -8.39
N MET A 15 -6.35 -12.33 -9.39
CA MET A 15 -5.20 -11.42 -9.51
C MET A 15 -5.65 -9.96 -9.61
N MET A 16 -6.66 -9.64 -10.42
CA MET A 16 -7.24 -8.31 -10.54
C MET A 16 -7.65 -7.76 -9.16
N LYS A 17 -8.35 -8.55 -8.34
CA LYS A 17 -8.77 -8.13 -6.99
C LYS A 17 -7.59 -8.00 -6.03
N VAL A 18 -6.70 -8.98 -6.04
CA VAL A 18 -5.61 -9.09 -5.06
C VAL A 18 -4.51 -8.07 -5.32
N SER A 19 -4.13 -7.80 -6.56
CA SER A 19 -2.98 -6.95 -6.88
C SER A 19 -3.34 -5.58 -7.47
N THR A 20 -4.64 -5.31 -7.75
CA THR A 20 -5.01 -4.06 -8.43
C THR A 20 -6.23 -3.38 -7.81
N CYS A 21 -7.43 -4.01 -7.90
CA CYS A 21 -8.69 -3.28 -7.73
C CYS A 21 -9.25 -3.25 -6.30
N MET A 22 -8.64 -3.94 -5.32
CA MET A 22 -9.17 -3.97 -3.95
C MET A 22 -8.06 -4.10 -2.88
N ASN A 23 -7.30 -5.20 -2.87
CA ASN A 23 -6.46 -5.51 -1.72
C ASN A 23 -5.25 -4.59 -1.49
N PRO A 24 -4.65 -3.91 -2.50
CA PRO A 24 -3.65 -2.88 -2.25
C PRO A 24 -4.21 -1.72 -1.42
N MET A 25 -5.44 -1.26 -1.74
CA MET A 25 -6.14 -0.20 -1.00
C MET A 25 -6.52 -0.66 0.41
N ASP A 26 -6.94 -1.92 0.58
CA ASP A 26 -7.14 -2.51 1.92
C ASP A 26 -5.87 -2.38 2.78
N THR A 27 -4.68 -2.61 2.18
CA THR A 27 -3.41 -2.46 2.92
C THR A 27 -3.17 -1.00 3.30
N ALA A 28 -3.38 -0.08 2.37
CA ALA A 28 -3.20 1.36 2.61
C ALA A 28 -4.12 1.83 3.76
N LEU A 29 -5.42 1.55 3.66
CA LEU A 29 -6.39 1.90 4.70
C LEU A 29 -6.07 1.21 6.02
N GLY A 30 -5.73 -0.09 6.01
CA GLY A 30 -5.38 -0.81 7.24
C GLY A 30 -4.19 -0.21 7.98
N VAL A 31 -3.13 0.13 7.25
CA VAL A 31 -1.89 0.65 7.81
C VAL A 31 -2.05 2.09 8.29
N PHE A 32 -2.50 2.98 7.42
CA PHE A 32 -2.66 4.40 7.75
C PHE A 32 -3.81 4.63 8.73
N GLY A 33 -4.92 3.89 8.58
CA GLY A 33 -6.05 3.98 9.51
C GLY A 33 -5.69 3.61 10.93
N CYS A 34 -4.87 2.57 11.16
CA CYS A 34 -4.36 2.25 12.49
C CYS A 34 -3.51 3.39 13.07
N MET A 35 -2.58 3.95 12.30
CA MET A 35 -1.70 5.03 12.75
C MET A 35 -2.45 6.34 12.99
N LEU A 36 -3.51 6.61 12.23
CA LEU A 36 -4.32 7.82 12.37
C LEU A 36 -5.50 7.67 13.36
N GLY A 37 -5.63 6.49 13.99
CA GLY A 37 -6.62 6.24 15.04
C GLY A 37 -8.03 5.95 14.54
N TYR A 38 -8.20 5.60 13.26
CA TYR A 38 -9.50 5.19 12.73
C TYR A 38 -9.90 3.79 13.24
N THR A 39 -11.20 3.59 13.39
CA THR A 39 -11.79 2.32 13.81
C THR A 39 -12.73 1.71 12.78
N ARG A 40 -13.05 2.47 11.72
CA ARG A 40 -13.92 2.06 10.61
C ARG A 40 -13.34 2.56 9.29
N ILE A 41 -13.31 1.71 8.28
CA ILE A 41 -12.92 2.09 6.92
C ILE A 41 -13.85 3.14 6.34
N SER A 42 -15.16 3.06 6.63
CA SER A 42 -16.14 4.07 6.16
C SER A 42 -15.89 5.48 6.73
N ASP A 43 -15.16 5.60 7.85
CA ASP A 43 -14.77 6.91 8.38
C ASP A 43 -13.48 7.41 7.72
N GLU A 44 -12.56 6.52 7.36
CA GLU A 44 -11.39 6.85 6.53
C GLU A 44 -11.79 7.39 5.17
N MET A 45 -12.92 6.96 4.61
CA MET A 45 -13.45 7.46 3.34
C MET A 45 -14.00 8.89 3.40
N LYS A 46 -13.95 9.54 4.57
CA LYS A 46 -14.22 10.97 4.76
C LYS A 46 -12.94 11.80 4.88
N ASP A 47 -11.79 11.14 4.91
CA ASP A 47 -10.46 11.74 4.98
C ASP A 47 -9.92 11.95 3.57
N THR A 48 -9.76 13.21 3.16
CA THR A 48 -9.39 13.58 1.80
C THR A 48 -8.06 12.97 1.38
N GLU A 49 -7.05 12.98 2.25
CA GLU A 49 -5.74 12.45 1.93
C GLU A 49 -5.76 10.92 1.76
N LEU A 50 -6.53 10.20 2.58
CA LEU A 50 -6.68 8.74 2.44
C LEU A 50 -7.46 8.37 1.18
N VAL A 51 -8.54 9.09 0.87
CA VAL A 51 -9.30 8.90 -0.38
C VAL A 51 -8.40 9.16 -1.58
N ASN A 52 -7.66 10.27 -1.60
CA ASN A 52 -6.73 10.59 -2.67
C ASN A 52 -5.61 9.54 -2.80
N LEU A 53 -5.08 9.05 -1.66
CA LEU A 53 -4.07 7.98 -1.68
C LEU A 53 -4.58 6.74 -2.39
N ILE A 54 -5.72 6.19 -1.96
CA ILE A 54 -6.24 4.93 -2.53
C ILE A 54 -6.73 5.09 -3.97
N THR A 55 -7.29 6.24 -4.33
CA THR A 55 -7.71 6.54 -5.70
C THR A 55 -6.49 6.62 -6.63
N ARG A 56 -5.47 7.40 -6.26
CA ARG A 56 -4.26 7.54 -7.08
C ARG A 56 -3.44 6.25 -7.12
N LEU A 57 -3.33 5.53 -6.01
CA LEU A 57 -2.70 4.21 -5.94
C LEU A 57 -3.35 3.24 -6.94
N SER A 58 -4.68 3.18 -6.95
CA SER A 58 -5.41 2.23 -7.80
C SER A 58 -5.43 2.67 -9.26
N GLU A 59 -5.84 3.90 -9.57
CA GLU A 59 -6.04 4.37 -10.94
C GLU A 59 -4.74 4.64 -11.67
N GLN A 60 -3.76 5.27 -10.99
CA GLN A 60 -2.54 5.72 -11.64
C GLN A 60 -1.42 4.67 -11.62
N GLU A 61 -1.36 3.82 -10.57
CA GLU A 61 -0.24 2.89 -10.42
C GLU A 61 -0.63 1.41 -10.54
N ALA A 62 -1.77 0.99 -10.01
CA ALA A 62 -2.15 -0.43 -10.07
C ALA A 62 -2.89 -0.77 -11.37
N MET A 63 -3.84 0.05 -11.81
CA MET A 63 -4.67 -0.19 -12.98
C MET A 63 -3.89 -0.31 -14.30
N PRO A 64 -2.82 0.47 -14.56
CA PRO A 64 -2.01 0.28 -15.77
C PRO A 64 -1.38 -1.12 -15.91
N MET A 65 -1.29 -1.89 -14.81
CA MET A 65 -0.74 -3.25 -14.76
C MET A 65 -1.80 -4.32 -14.48
N VAL A 66 -3.08 -3.99 -14.64
CA VAL A 66 -4.19 -4.89 -14.30
C VAL A 66 -4.19 -6.16 -15.16
N ALA A 67 -4.44 -7.29 -14.50
CA ALA A 67 -4.75 -8.54 -15.19
C ALA A 67 -6.24 -8.58 -15.56
N ASP A 68 -6.59 -8.15 -16.76
CA ASP A 68 -7.97 -8.14 -17.24
C ASP A 68 -8.48 -9.58 -17.43
N PRO A 69 -9.53 -10.02 -16.69
CA PRO A 69 -10.15 -11.33 -16.86
C PRO A 69 -11.10 -11.42 -18.07
N GLY A 70 -11.51 -10.29 -18.64
CA GLY A 70 -12.44 -10.21 -19.78
C GLY A 70 -13.90 -10.55 -19.45
N VAL A 71 -14.22 -10.90 -18.21
CA VAL A 71 -15.59 -11.24 -17.74
C VAL A 71 -16.10 -10.29 -16.66
N ILE A 72 -15.19 -9.56 -16.05
CA ILE A 72 -15.46 -8.48 -15.08
C ILE A 72 -14.67 -7.30 -15.60
N ASP A 73 -15.30 -6.16 -15.75
CA ASP A 73 -14.64 -4.91 -16.08
C ASP A 73 -13.87 -4.40 -14.86
N PRO A 74 -12.52 -4.30 -14.93
CA PRO A 74 -11.71 -3.88 -13.80
C PRO A 74 -12.00 -2.46 -13.32
N GLU A 75 -12.28 -1.52 -14.24
CA GLU A 75 -12.60 -0.13 -13.89
C GLU A 75 -13.93 -0.04 -13.17
N ALA A 76 -14.97 -0.70 -13.70
CA ALA A 76 -16.29 -0.74 -13.05
C ALA A 76 -16.21 -1.38 -11.66
N PHE A 77 -15.43 -2.47 -11.52
CA PHE A 77 -15.21 -3.11 -10.22
C PHE A 77 -14.47 -2.19 -9.24
N LEU A 78 -13.43 -1.49 -9.69
CA LEU A 78 -12.70 -0.52 -8.87
C LEU A 78 -13.62 0.61 -8.38
N HIS A 79 -14.42 1.19 -9.29
CA HIS A 79 -15.36 2.25 -8.93
C HIS A 79 -16.42 1.80 -7.92
N GLU A 80 -16.91 0.56 -8.02
CA GLU A 80 -17.79 -0.04 -7.02
C GLU A 80 -17.11 -0.15 -5.65
N VAL A 81 -15.83 -0.59 -5.64
CA VAL A 81 -15.06 -0.72 -4.39
C VAL A 81 -14.86 0.65 -3.72
N LEU A 82 -14.42 1.66 -4.48
CA LEU A 82 -14.14 2.99 -3.96
C LEU A 82 -15.42 3.77 -3.60
N GLY A 83 -16.45 3.68 -4.45
CA GLY A 83 -17.68 4.49 -4.31
C GLY A 83 -18.76 3.88 -3.44
N GLU A 84 -18.82 2.54 -3.34
CA GLU A 84 -19.91 1.86 -2.65
C GLU A 84 -19.44 0.99 -1.50
N ARG A 85 -18.37 0.19 -1.71
CA ARG A 85 -17.92 -0.77 -0.71
C ARG A 85 -17.25 -0.09 0.49
N TYR A 86 -16.19 0.67 0.27
CA TYR A 86 -15.45 1.31 1.36
C TYR A 86 -16.24 2.37 2.13
N PRO A 87 -17.05 3.24 1.49
CA PRO A 87 -17.86 4.19 2.21
C PRO A 87 -19.04 3.61 2.98
N ASN A 88 -19.36 2.32 2.77
CA ASN A 88 -20.54 1.69 3.36
C ASN A 88 -20.41 1.50 4.88
N PRO A 89 -21.14 2.25 5.71
CA PRO A 89 -21.02 2.17 7.17
C PRO A 89 -21.61 0.88 7.77
N PHE A 90 -22.36 0.09 6.98
CA PHE A 90 -22.93 -1.18 7.41
C PHE A 90 -21.94 -2.34 7.26
N LEU A 91 -20.87 -2.16 6.49
CA LEU A 91 -19.75 -3.10 6.49
C LEU A 91 -18.91 -2.85 7.75
N GLN A 92 -18.80 -3.87 8.59
CA GLN A 92 -18.03 -3.79 9.83
C GLN A 92 -16.53 -4.03 9.57
N ASP A 93 -15.98 -3.30 8.60
CA ASP A 93 -14.57 -3.36 8.28
C ASP A 93 -13.79 -2.31 9.07
N SER A 94 -12.70 -2.74 9.70
CA SER A 94 -11.83 -1.87 10.47
C SER A 94 -10.38 -1.94 9.98
N PRO A 95 -9.61 -0.84 10.13
CA PRO A 95 -8.18 -0.83 9.82
C PRO A 95 -7.44 -1.97 10.53
N GLN A 96 -7.75 -2.20 11.82
CA GLN A 96 -7.10 -3.22 12.63
C GLN A 96 -7.31 -4.63 12.08
N ARG A 97 -8.54 -4.95 11.62
CA ARG A 97 -8.83 -6.24 10.98
C ARG A 97 -8.11 -6.38 9.64
N THR A 98 -8.09 -5.31 8.88
CA THR A 98 -7.48 -5.27 7.54
C THR A 98 -5.95 -5.39 7.61
N ALA A 99 -5.34 -4.83 8.66
CA ALA A 99 -3.91 -4.90 8.92
C ALA A 99 -3.42 -6.25 9.50
N THR A 100 -4.30 -7.23 9.73
CA THR A 100 -3.90 -8.58 10.17
C THR A 100 -3.04 -9.24 9.08
N ASP A 101 -1.94 -9.92 9.47
CA ASP A 101 -1.00 -10.64 8.60
C ASP A 101 -0.47 -9.82 7.40
N THR A 102 -0.19 -8.54 7.60
CA THR A 102 0.32 -7.66 6.54
C THR A 102 1.63 -8.16 5.94
N SER A 103 2.53 -8.74 6.72
CA SER A 103 3.79 -9.29 6.24
C SER A 103 3.64 -10.35 5.14
N ARG A 104 2.54 -11.10 5.18
CA ARG A 104 2.21 -12.11 4.16
C ARG A 104 1.41 -11.54 2.99
N LYS A 105 0.85 -10.35 3.15
CA LYS A 105 -0.03 -9.72 2.17
C LYS A 105 0.70 -8.75 1.25
N ILE A 106 1.84 -8.18 1.66
CA ILE A 106 2.59 -7.21 0.85
C ILE A 106 3.00 -7.80 -0.50
N ALA A 107 3.67 -8.96 -0.52
CA ALA A 107 4.12 -9.57 -1.77
C ALA A 107 2.98 -9.86 -2.77
N PRO A 108 1.88 -10.55 -2.42
CA PRO A 108 0.80 -10.80 -3.36
C PRO A 108 0.04 -9.53 -3.78
N ARG A 109 0.00 -8.49 -2.94
CA ARG A 109 -0.75 -7.27 -3.21
C ARG A 109 0.01 -6.26 -4.06
N PHE A 110 1.32 -6.15 -3.89
CA PHE A 110 2.16 -5.15 -4.57
C PHE A 110 3.22 -5.78 -5.48
N GLY A 111 3.76 -6.95 -5.12
CA GLY A 111 4.87 -7.56 -5.82
C GLY A 111 4.59 -7.85 -7.30
N THR A 112 3.39 -8.30 -7.63
CA THR A 112 2.98 -8.55 -9.03
C THR A 112 2.99 -7.26 -9.85
N THR A 113 2.42 -6.19 -9.32
CA THR A 113 2.39 -4.86 -9.96
C THR A 113 3.80 -4.30 -10.11
N LEU A 114 4.60 -4.34 -9.05
CA LEU A 114 6.01 -3.90 -9.07
C LEU A 114 6.85 -4.68 -10.09
N TYR A 115 6.66 -6.00 -10.17
CA TYR A 115 7.34 -6.84 -11.16
C TYR A 115 6.91 -6.51 -12.60
N ALA A 116 5.63 -6.19 -12.81
CA ALA A 116 5.12 -5.77 -14.12
C ALA A 116 5.75 -4.43 -14.55
N TYR A 117 5.86 -3.46 -13.64
CA TYR A 117 6.57 -2.20 -13.90
C TYR A 117 8.04 -2.42 -14.24
N TYR A 118 8.73 -3.28 -13.49
CA TYR A 118 10.15 -3.58 -13.73
C TYR A 118 10.40 -4.18 -15.12
N ASN A 119 9.49 -5.04 -15.57
CA ASN A 119 9.60 -5.69 -16.89
C ASN A 119 8.97 -4.88 -18.03
N SER A 120 8.34 -3.76 -17.75
CA SER A 120 7.73 -2.94 -18.79
C SER A 120 8.79 -2.26 -19.66
N MET A 121 8.63 -2.37 -20.98
CA MET A 121 9.45 -1.67 -21.95
C MET A 121 9.01 -0.22 -22.18
N LEU A 122 7.86 0.18 -21.63
CA LEU A 122 7.31 1.53 -21.81
C LEU A 122 7.97 2.51 -20.85
N PRO A 123 8.52 3.65 -21.33
CA PRO A 123 9.13 4.67 -20.46
C PRO A 123 8.17 5.26 -19.42
N ALA A 124 6.87 5.29 -19.71
CA ALA A 124 5.83 5.72 -18.77
C ALA A 124 5.68 4.75 -17.58
N HIS A 125 5.93 3.47 -17.81
CA HIS A 125 5.79 2.39 -16.84
C HIS A 125 7.13 2.07 -16.15
N ARG A 126 7.88 3.07 -15.71
CA ARG A 126 9.10 2.85 -14.92
C ARG A 126 8.76 2.81 -13.43
N ALA A 127 9.21 1.77 -12.75
CA ALA A 127 9.00 1.64 -11.31
C ALA A 127 9.54 2.85 -10.51
N THR A 128 10.60 3.49 -10.97
CA THR A 128 11.17 4.72 -10.38
C THR A 128 10.23 5.94 -10.40
N LYS A 129 9.13 5.89 -11.14
CA LYS A 129 8.11 6.95 -11.18
C LYS A 129 6.96 6.73 -10.19
N LEU A 130 6.91 5.58 -9.56
CA LEU A 130 5.88 5.24 -8.58
C LEU A 130 6.02 6.11 -7.33
N ILE A 131 4.89 6.56 -6.82
CA ILE A 131 4.76 7.41 -5.63
C ILE A 131 3.89 6.72 -4.57
N TYR A 132 2.72 6.24 -4.95
CA TYR A 132 1.70 5.78 -4.00
C TYR A 132 1.97 4.37 -3.50
N ILE A 133 2.45 3.46 -4.35
CA ILE A 133 2.92 2.14 -3.91
C ILE A 133 4.10 2.29 -2.94
N PRO A 134 5.18 3.03 -3.25
CA PRO A 134 6.25 3.31 -2.29
C PRO A 134 5.77 3.95 -1.00
N LEU A 135 4.81 4.88 -1.06
CA LEU A 135 4.24 5.54 0.11
C LEU A 135 3.53 4.54 1.04
N VAL A 136 2.74 3.62 0.47
CA VAL A 136 2.08 2.57 1.25
C VAL A 136 3.09 1.59 1.86
N LEU A 137 4.14 1.22 1.12
CA LEU A 137 5.20 0.36 1.64
C LEU A 137 5.98 1.05 2.78
N ALA A 138 6.29 2.33 2.63
CA ALA A 138 6.90 3.14 3.69
C ALA A 138 5.96 3.29 4.91
N GLY A 139 4.67 3.50 4.68
CA GLY A 139 3.65 3.51 5.71
C GLY A 139 3.57 2.18 6.47
N TRP A 140 3.72 1.04 5.78
CA TRP A 140 3.78 -0.26 6.43
C TRP A 140 4.99 -0.39 7.35
N LEU A 141 6.18 0.07 6.94
CA LEU A 141 7.36 0.11 7.82
C LEU A 141 7.08 0.95 9.09
N ARG A 142 6.47 2.13 8.92
CA ARG A 142 6.13 3.02 10.03
C ARG A 142 5.08 2.42 10.97
N TYR A 143 4.05 1.74 10.41
CA TYR A 143 3.05 0.99 11.18
C TYR A 143 3.70 -0.07 12.08
N LEU A 144 4.73 -0.78 11.60
CA LEU A 144 5.41 -1.84 12.34
C LEU A 144 6.11 -1.34 13.62
N GLU A 145 6.32 -0.05 13.79
CA GLU A 145 6.84 0.50 15.05
C GLU A 145 5.84 0.39 16.20
N GLY A 146 4.53 0.28 15.91
CA GLY A 146 3.48 0.20 16.94
C GLY A 146 3.23 1.51 17.65
N VAL A 147 3.51 2.63 16.99
CA VAL A 147 3.31 4.00 17.51
C VAL A 147 2.44 4.78 16.53
N ASP A 148 1.38 5.42 17.03
CA ASP A 148 0.44 6.21 16.23
C ASP A 148 1.04 7.58 15.81
N ASP A 149 0.25 8.35 15.05
CA ASP A 149 0.68 9.66 14.56
C ASP A 149 0.76 10.73 15.67
N ASN A 150 0.22 10.47 16.85
CA ASN A 150 0.36 11.34 18.04
C ASN A 150 1.56 10.95 18.90
N GLY A 151 2.29 9.89 18.55
CA GLY A 151 3.40 9.37 19.34
C GLY A 151 2.99 8.41 20.47
N SER A 152 1.75 7.94 20.48
CA SER A 152 1.24 6.97 21.46
C SER A 152 1.40 5.54 20.97
N GLU A 153 1.78 4.63 21.85
CA GLU A 153 1.86 3.21 21.52
C GLU A 153 0.47 2.61 21.26
N PHE A 154 0.37 1.75 20.26
CA PHE A 154 -0.81 0.93 20.01
C PHE A 154 -0.45 -0.52 19.76
N THR A 155 -1.42 -1.41 19.96
CA THR A 155 -1.21 -2.85 19.71
C THR A 155 -1.31 -3.13 18.21
N LEU A 156 -0.23 -3.65 17.65
CA LEU A 156 -0.21 -4.12 16.25
C LEU A 156 -1.21 -5.26 16.05
N SER A 157 -1.83 -5.28 14.87
CA SER A 157 -2.70 -6.39 14.48
C SER A 157 -1.92 -7.71 14.40
N PRO A 158 -2.54 -8.86 14.69
CA PRO A 158 -1.86 -10.14 14.70
C PRO A 158 -1.14 -10.43 13.36
N ASP A 159 0.13 -10.77 13.44
CA ASP A 159 0.97 -11.15 12.30
C ASP A 159 2.09 -12.08 12.78
N SER A 160 2.12 -13.30 12.26
CA SER A 160 3.06 -14.33 12.71
C SER A 160 4.54 -14.04 12.39
N ASN A 161 4.82 -13.10 11.48
CA ASN A 161 6.17 -12.72 11.08
C ASN A 161 6.63 -11.37 11.67
N ILE A 162 5.81 -10.73 12.50
CA ILE A 162 6.03 -9.33 12.90
C ILE A 162 7.39 -9.13 13.57
N GLU A 163 7.78 -10.02 14.49
CA GLU A 163 9.06 -9.94 15.20
C GLU A 163 10.24 -10.10 14.24
N HIS A 164 10.12 -11.03 13.27
CA HIS A 164 11.17 -11.23 12.28
C HIS A 164 11.31 -10.02 11.34
N VAL A 165 10.20 -9.46 10.87
CA VAL A 165 10.21 -8.27 10.01
C VAL A 165 10.79 -7.06 10.74
N ARG A 166 10.39 -6.84 11.98
CA ARG A 166 10.95 -5.76 12.84
C ARG A 166 12.45 -5.93 13.07
N ALA A 167 12.91 -7.17 13.29
CA ALA A 167 14.33 -7.45 13.42
C ALA A 167 15.11 -7.14 12.13
N LEU A 168 14.55 -7.45 10.95
CA LEU A 168 15.14 -7.10 9.65
C LEU A 168 15.22 -5.60 9.41
N MET A 169 14.31 -4.81 10.00
CA MET A 169 14.35 -3.34 9.98
C MET A 169 15.37 -2.76 10.97
N GLY A 170 15.92 -3.57 11.91
CA GLY A 170 16.75 -3.08 13.00
C GLY A 170 15.96 -2.45 14.15
N ASN A 171 14.65 -2.71 14.27
CA ASN A 171 13.76 -2.21 15.32
C ASN A 171 13.84 -0.66 15.52
N PRO A 172 13.66 0.15 14.48
CA PRO A 172 13.69 1.60 14.62
C PRO A 172 12.57 2.08 15.55
N LYS A 173 12.80 3.23 16.16
CA LYS A 173 11.81 3.93 16.99
C LYS A 173 11.44 5.26 16.35
N LEU A 174 10.30 5.78 16.73
CA LEU A 174 9.85 7.10 16.31
C LEU A 174 10.92 8.15 16.60
N GLY A 175 11.34 8.88 15.56
CA GLY A 175 12.38 9.89 15.62
C GLY A 175 13.80 9.40 15.32
N ASP A 176 14.01 8.10 15.15
CA ASP A 176 15.33 7.58 14.74
C ASP A 176 15.62 7.96 13.28
N ASP A 177 16.86 8.35 13.04
CA ASP A 177 17.39 8.52 11.68
C ASP A 177 17.80 7.16 11.12
N VAL A 178 16.99 6.62 10.21
CA VAL A 178 17.15 5.26 9.68
C VAL A 178 17.78 5.30 8.31
N SER A 179 18.95 4.67 8.20
CA SER A 179 19.69 4.60 6.94
C SER A 179 19.17 3.54 5.98
N GLU A 180 19.48 3.71 4.69
CA GLU A 180 19.26 2.69 3.66
C GLU A 180 19.89 1.34 4.03
N ALA A 181 21.12 1.35 4.53
CA ALA A 181 21.84 0.14 4.91
C ALA A 181 21.11 -0.64 6.02
N GLN A 182 20.42 0.06 6.92
CA GLN A 182 19.63 -0.57 7.99
C GLN A 182 18.36 -1.24 7.43
N LEU A 183 17.69 -0.63 6.48
CA LEU A 183 16.45 -1.17 5.89
C LEU A 183 16.72 -2.16 4.74
N TYR A 184 17.93 -2.17 4.19
CA TYR A 184 18.28 -3.04 3.05
C TYR A 184 17.94 -4.51 3.27
N PRO A 185 18.21 -5.14 4.45
CA PRO A 185 17.91 -6.55 4.66
C PRO A 185 16.42 -6.90 4.48
N LEU A 186 15.52 -5.97 4.82
CA LEU A 186 14.09 -6.14 4.62
C LEU A 186 13.69 -5.78 3.19
N LEU A 187 14.06 -4.58 2.70
CA LEU A 187 13.56 -4.05 1.42
C LEU A 187 14.13 -4.81 0.20
N ALA A 188 15.27 -5.46 0.33
CA ALA A 188 15.81 -6.37 -0.69
C ALA A 188 15.18 -7.78 -0.63
N ASN A 189 14.38 -8.08 0.39
CA ASN A 189 13.87 -9.43 0.63
C ASN A 189 12.65 -9.74 -0.23
N ARG A 190 12.84 -10.56 -1.26
CA ARG A 190 11.79 -10.98 -2.21
C ARG A 190 10.66 -11.79 -1.57
N TYR A 191 10.88 -12.39 -0.40
CA TYR A 191 9.81 -13.10 0.31
C TYR A 191 8.69 -12.14 0.74
N TYR A 192 9.05 -10.95 1.24
CA TYR A 192 8.09 -9.96 1.71
C TYR A 192 7.52 -9.06 0.62
N PHE A 193 8.30 -8.78 -0.44
CA PHE A 193 7.88 -7.81 -1.48
C PHE A 193 7.63 -8.45 -2.86
N GLY A 194 7.96 -9.74 -3.06
CA GLY A 194 7.92 -10.40 -4.36
C GLY A 194 9.07 -10.01 -5.29
N VAL A 195 9.71 -8.89 -5.02
CA VAL A 195 10.85 -8.30 -5.76
C VAL A 195 11.89 -7.77 -4.78
N ASN A 196 13.09 -7.46 -5.26
CA ASN A 196 14.05 -6.63 -4.53
C ASN A 196 13.76 -5.16 -4.88
N LEU A 197 13.32 -4.35 -3.91
CA LEU A 197 12.89 -2.98 -4.15
C LEU A 197 14.03 -2.06 -4.65
N PHE A 198 15.28 -2.34 -4.29
CA PHE A 198 16.42 -1.57 -4.80
C PHE A 198 16.74 -1.93 -6.24
N GLU A 199 16.69 -3.23 -6.62
CA GLU A 199 16.90 -3.66 -8.02
C GLU A 199 15.90 -3.03 -8.98
N ILE A 200 14.65 -2.83 -8.55
CA ILE A 200 13.61 -2.21 -9.38
C ILE A 200 13.59 -0.67 -9.27
N GLY A 201 14.45 -0.08 -8.44
CA GLY A 201 14.61 1.37 -8.31
C GLY A 201 13.58 2.07 -7.42
N VAL A 202 12.89 1.34 -6.52
CA VAL A 202 11.86 1.89 -5.60
C VAL A 202 12.41 2.00 -4.17
N GLY A 203 13.45 1.25 -3.83
CA GLY A 203 13.94 1.12 -2.47
C GLY A 203 14.31 2.45 -1.82
N GLU A 204 15.09 3.28 -2.51
CA GLU A 204 15.49 4.62 -2.02
C GLU A 204 14.28 5.51 -1.74
N THR A 205 13.24 5.45 -2.59
CA THR A 205 12.00 6.20 -2.39
C THR A 205 11.26 5.74 -1.14
N VAL A 206 11.18 4.43 -0.90
CA VAL A 206 10.58 3.87 0.32
C VAL A 206 11.35 4.30 1.57
N VAL A 207 12.69 4.23 1.54
CA VAL A 207 13.54 4.69 2.66
C VAL A 207 13.29 6.16 2.97
N ARG A 208 13.29 7.01 1.96
CA ARG A 208 13.05 8.46 2.11
C ARG A 208 11.66 8.74 2.69
N MET A 209 10.61 8.12 2.16
CA MET A 209 9.24 8.32 2.62
C MET A 209 9.03 7.78 4.04
N PHE A 210 9.66 6.66 4.37
CA PHE A 210 9.68 6.16 5.75
C PHE A 210 10.34 7.17 6.70
N GLY A 211 11.51 7.70 6.35
CA GLY A 211 12.18 8.73 7.13
C GLY A 211 11.33 10.00 7.31
N GLU A 212 10.55 10.39 6.27
CA GLU A 212 9.62 11.52 6.38
C GLU A 212 8.52 11.25 7.42
N MET A 213 7.94 10.05 7.45
CA MET A 213 6.90 9.65 8.41
C MET A 213 7.44 9.35 9.80
N ASN A 214 8.74 9.04 9.91
CA ASN A 214 9.37 8.68 11.19
C ASN A 214 9.97 9.86 11.96
N ARG A 215 9.85 11.10 11.46
CA ARG A 215 10.46 12.28 12.10
C ARG A 215 9.93 12.61 13.49
N GLY A 216 8.69 12.18 13.82
CA GLY A 216 8.06 12.46 15.10
C GLY A 216 6.53 12.46 15.01
N PRO A 217 5.84 12.92 16.06
CA PRO A 217 4.38 13.06 16.03
C PRO A 217 3.90 13.94 14.86
N HIS A 218 2.74 13.59 14.32
CA HIS A 218 2.08 14.21 13.16
C HIS A 218 2.79 14.04 11.81
N ALA A 219 3.95 13.39 11.76
CA ALA A 219 4.74 13.23 10.54
C ALA A 219 4.07 12.30 9.51
N VAL A 220 3.21 11.36 9.94
CA VAL A 220 2.41 10.53 9.02
C VAL A 220 1.38 11.39 8.30
N ARG A 221 0.64 12.23 9.03
CA ARG A 221 -0.34 13.16 8.45
C ARG A 221 0.32 14.16 7.52
N GLU A 222 1.43 14.78 7.95
CA GLU A 222 2.19 15.73 7.11
C GLU A 222 2.68 15.07 5.81
N THR A 223 3.13 13.83 5.89
CA THR A 223 3.58 13.08 4.69
C THR A 223 2.42 12.76 3.77
N LEU A 224 1.25 12.35 4.29
CA LEU A 224 0.05 12.16 3.49
C LEU A 224 -0.39 13.47 2.82
N GLN A 225 -0.40 14.59 3.51
CA GLN A 225 -0.71 15.90 2.95
C GLN A 225 0.25 16.28 1.82
N LYS A 226 1.55 16.02 2.00
CA LYS A 226 2.58 16.28 0.99
C LYS A 226 2.34 15.51 -0.32
N TYR A 227 1.97 14.22 -0.24
CA TYR A 227 1.84 13.37 -1.43
C TYR A 227 0.42 13.21 -1.94
N CYS A 228 -0.58 13.44 -1.10
CA CYS A 228 -1.99 13.17 -1.39
C CYS A 228 -2.91 14.39 -1.19
N GLY A 229 -2.41 15.54 -0.73
CA GLY A 229 -3.19 16.77 -0.57
C GLY A 229 -3.73 17.32 -1.88
N GLU A 230 -4.66 18.29 -1.80
CA GLU A 230 -5.36 18.85 -2.96
C GLU A 230 -4.45 19.70 -3.88
N GLU A 231 -3.39 20.31 -3.37
CA GLU A 231 -2.54 21.27 -4.09
C GLU A 231 -1.51 20.64 -5.05
N GLN A 232 -1.49 19.33 -5.26
CA GLN A 232 -0.56 18.70 -6.20
C GLN A 232 -1.22 18.33 -7.53
N GLU A 233 -1.80 19.30 -8.24
CA GLU A 233 -1.67 19.32 -9.69
C GLU A 233 -0.20 19.61 -10.03
N GLN A 234 0.66 18.63 -9.84
CA GLN A 234 2.03 18.75 -10.34
C GLN A 234 1.96 18.79 -11.86
N GLU A 235 2.38 19.92 -12.42
CA GLU A 235 2.74 20.05 -13.83
C GLU A 235 3.59 18.84 -14.24
N TRP A 236 2.98 17.91 -14.93
CA TRP A 236 3.69 16.88 -15.66
C TRP A 236 4.37 17.58 -16.84
N ILE A 237 5.61 18.02 -16.65
CA ILE A 237 6.47 18.44 -17.76
C ILE A 237 6.72 17.17 -18.58
N PHE A 238 6.14 17.15 -19.77
CA PHE A 238 6.29 16.12 -20.80
C PHE A 238 7.75 16.00 -21.30
#